data_3ae96711e683dc747bc11af2030ef6f4
#
_entry.id   3ae96711e683dc747bc11af2030ef6f4
#
_cell.length_a   1.000
_cell.length_b   1.000
_cell.length_c   1.000
_cell.angle_alpha   90.00
_cell.angle_beta   90.00
_cell.angle_gamma   90.00
#
_symmetry.space_group_name_H-M   'P 1'
#
loop_
_entity.id
_entity.type
_entity.pdbx_description
1 polymer ?
#
loop_
_entity_poly.entity_id
_entity_poly.type
_entity_poly.pdbx_seq_one_letter_code
_entity_poly.pdbx_strand_id
1 'polypeptide(L)'
;MNPQIGYISNGRLYLKPTGGREEEIVSEFSTNLKKRLQSVQDRQGFRGGGSGAGFMRGGLPTAEPASVEDTFRSEFSCAGSQDGHVCYAIDANEVRALFEYNPGEKYERRLLHGPKHRFSSISTRRSEESPEWLLTAAQDHGVSRICLFKPEAGGGGLMELTEGDSLDTFPVWEPGHARSLVYQTCGIARHAQTHEWAGLGPATLHRLNLDSGDMETVAEDVRYDFLCPSFSPEGTLYYLRRPYEPFHTPSFWNILKDIVLFPFRLVRAVFGFLNVFSMLFSGKPLQTAGRPPQPQAADPKAVFLHGRWVNMEKAMKHAAQNELSHFVPRNWQLMRHVPDGEAQVVCEGVMAYAVGANETVYFSNGAGVFVQKDGSSKPEKVSDRKLVTSIFVM
;
A
#
# COMPACT_ATOMS: atom_id res chain seq x y z
N MET A 1 2.93 24.04 19.67
CA MET A 1 3.29 23.82 18.25
C MET A 1 2.03 23.45 17.51
N ASN A 2 1.79 24.02 16.32
CA ASN A 2 0.63 23.59 15.53
C ASN A 2 0.88 22.18 15.02
N PRO A 3 -0.05 21.22 15.18
CA PRO A 3 0.14 19.86 14.72
C PRO A 3 0.43 19.86 13.22
N GLN A 4 1.45 19.13 12.82
CA GLN A 4 1.81 18.89 11.45
C GLN A 4 1.36 17.48 11.09
N ILE A 5 0.71 17.32 9.95
CA ILE A 5 0.37 16.01 9.42
C ILE A 5 1.23 15.68 8.21
N GLY A 6 1.56 14.41 8.07
CA GLY A 6 2.13 13.88 6.86
C GLY A 6 1.18 12.86 6.23
N TYR A 7 1.25 12.71 4.92
CA TYR A 7 0.42 11.73 4.21
C TYR A 7 1.01 11.30 2.87
N ILE A 8 0.64 10.09 2.47
CA ILE A 8 1.01 9.53 1.17
C ILE A 8 -0.19 9.59 0.23
N SER A 9 0.04 10.15 -0.95
CA SER A 9 -0.92 10.19 -2.05
C SER A 9 -0.24 9.83 -3.36
N ASN A 10 -0.77 8.84 -4.07
CA ASN A 10 -0.22 8.35 -5.34
C ASN A 10 1.30 8.04 -5.24
N GLY A 11 1.73 7.39 -4.16
CA GLY A 11 3.12 7.03 -3.93
C GLY A 11 4.06 8.20 -3.62
N ARG A 12 3.54 9.40 -3.36
CA ARG A 12 4.31 10.59 -2.99
C ARG A 12 4.00 11.00 -1.56
N LEU A 13 5.01 11.47 -0.85
CA LEU A 13 4.93 11.88 0.54
C LEU A 13 4.83 13.40 0.65
N TYR A 14 3.89 13.87 1.45
CA TYR A 14 3.63 15.28 1.70
C TYR A 14 3.60 15.58 3.18
N LEU A 15 4.11 16.76 3.55
CA LEU A 15 3.97 17.34 4.89
C LEU A 15 3.07 18.59 4.82
N LYS A 16 2.16 18.71 5.76
CA LYS A 16 1.22 19.82 5.86
C LYS A 16 1.21 20.39 7.27
N PRO A 17 1.84 21.52 7.51
CA PRO A 17 1.68 22.25 8.78
C PRO A 17 0.28 22.84 8.88
N THR A 18 -0.23 22.98 10.09
CA THR A 18 -1.53 23.62 10.34
C THR A 18 -1.51 25.06 9.83
N GLY A 19 -2.41 25.39 8.91
CA GLY A 19 -2.48 26.72 8.30
C GLY A 19 -1.36 27.06 7.30
N GLY A 20 -0.39 26.11 7.08
CA GLY A 20 0.70 26.27 6.14
C GLY A 20 0.44 25.69 4.75
N ARG A 21 1.39 25.88 3.84
CA ARG A 21 1.38 25.21 2.54
C ARG A 21 1.89 23.79 2.66
N GLU A 22 1.38 22.93 1.82
CA GLU A 22 1.82 21.55 1.64
C GLU A 22 3.20 21.52 0.98
N GLU A 23 4.12 20.71 1.52
CA GLU A 23 5.46 20.47 0.97
C GLU A 23 5.59 19.00 0.57
N GLU A 24 6.05 18.75 -0.65
CA GLU A 24 6.36 17.40 -1.13
C GLU A 24 7.78 17.02 -0.69
N ILE A 25 7.91 15.86 -0.06
CA ILE A 25 9.21 15.27 0.28
C ILE A 25 9.73 14.52 -0.93
N VAL A 26 10.89 14.94 -1.43
CA VAL A 26 11.58 14.27 -2.53
C VAL A 26 12.80 13.55 -1.97
N SER A 27 12.83 12.22 -2.11
CA SER A 27 13.97 11.44 -1.63
C SER A 27 15.21 11.67 -2.50
N GLU A 28 16.31 12.05 -1.84
CA GLU A 28 17.62 12.17 -2.48
C GLU A 28 18.12 10.82 -3.00
N PHE A 29 17.86 9.75 -2.27
CA PHE A 29 18.19 8.39 -2.69
C PHE A 29 17.52 8.03 -4.03
N SER A 30 16.21 8.25 -4.15
CA SER A 30 15.47 7.99 -5.39
C SER A 30 16.02 8.80 -6.56
N THR A 31 16.29 10.08 -6.32
CA THR A 31 16.86 10.99 -7.32
C THR A 31 18.24 10.52 -7.79
N ASN A 32 19.10 10.13 -6.85
CA ASN A 32 20.44 9.64 -7.16
C ASN A 32 20.42 8.27 -7.86
N LEU A 33 19.49 7.39 -7.47
CA LEU A 33 19.32 6.10 -8.13
C LEU A 33 18.88 6.28 -9.60
N LYS A 34 17.91 7.16 -9.86
CA LYS A 34 17.45 7.51 -11.21
C LYS A 34 18.61 8.01 -12.07
N LYS A 35 19.41 8.96 -11.56
CA LYS A 35 20.58 9.51 -12.26
C LYS A 35 21.62 8.43 -12.60
N ARG A 36 21.88 7.50 -11.67
CA ARG A 36 22.81 6.38 -11.91
C ARG A 36 22.30 5.46 -13.02
N LEU A 37 21.02 5.10 -13.01
CA LEU A 37 20.42 4.26 -14.05
C LEU A 37 20.49 4.94 -15.42
N GLN A 38 20.21 6.24 -15.50
CA GLN A 38 20.36 7.03 -16.72
C GLN A 38 21.80 6.99 -17.23
N SER A 39 22.78 7.24 -16.36
CA SER A 39 24.20 7.19 -16.74
C SER A 39 24.66 5.82 -17.25
N VAL A 40 24.09 4.72 -16.71
CA VAL A 40 24.37 3.36 -17.19
C VAL A 40 23.74 3.13 -18.56
N GLN A 41 22.51 3.56 -18.77
CA GLN A 41 21.81 3.45 -20.05
C GLN A 41 22.54 4.24 -21.14
N ASP A 42 22.96 5.48 -20.85
CA ASP A 42 23.70 6.33 -21.78
C ASP A 42 25.02 5.67 -22.22
N ARG A 43 25.75 5.07 -21.26
CA ARG A 43 27.00 4.34 -21.56
C ARG A 43 26.77 3.09 -22.40
N GLN A 44 25.67 2.37 -22.17
CA GLN A 44 25.30 1.19 -22.96
C GLN A 44 24.84 1.59 -24.36
N GLY A 45 24.06 2.64 -24.50
CA GLY A 45 23.65 3.22 -25.79
C GLY A 45 24.85 3.65 -26.63
N PHE A 46 25.86 4.28 -26.00
CA PHE A 46 27.09 4.67 -26.68
C PHE A 46 27.94 3.47 -27.13
N ARG A 47 27.95 2.37 -26.41
CA ARG A 47 28.64 1.13 -26.79
C ARG A 47 27.91 0.32 -27.86
N GLY A 48 26.56 0.41 -27.91
CA GLY A 48 25.72 -0.25 -28.93
C GLY A 48 25.59 0.51 -30.24
N GLY A 49 25.90 1.81 -30.25
CA GLY A 49 25.72 2.73 -31.38
C GLY A 49 26.87 2.80 -32.38
N GLY A 50 27.87 1.89 -32.30
CA GLY A 50 28.88 1.75 -33.33
C GLY A 50 28.28 1.26 -34.63
N SER A 51 28.09 2.16 -35.58
CA SER A 51 27.37 2.00 -36.86
C SER A 51 27.97 0.98 -37.85
N GLY A 52 28.72 -0.01 -37.40
CA GLY A 52 29.31 -1.04 -38.23
C GLY A 52 28.84 -2.47 -37.96
N ALA A 53 28.32 -2.75 -36.77
CA ALA A 53 27.98 -4.13 -36.37
C ALA A 53 26.53 -4.55 -36.66
N GLY A 54 25.62 -3.61 -36.87
CA GLY A 54 24.18 -3.88 -37.15
C GLY A 54 23.89 -4.40 -38.55
N PHE A 55 24.76 -4.12 -39.51
CA PHE A 55 24.52 -4.49 -40.92
C PHE A 55 24.85 -5.96 -41.23
N MET A 56 25.69 -6.61 -40.41
CA MET A 56 26.11 -8.01 -40.66
C MET A 56 25.31 -9.08 -39.86
N ARG A 57 24.47 -8.68 -38.92
CA ARG A 57 23.51 -9.56 -38.25
C ARG A 57 22.13 -9.21 -38.79
N GLY A 58 21.59 -9.95 -39.74
CA GLY A 58 20.20 -9.85 -40.22
C GLY A 58 19.16 -9.96 -39.12
N GLY A 59 19.27 -9.09 -38.12
CA GLY A 59 18.40 -9.01 -36.96
C GLY A 59 17.22 -8.10 -37.26
N LEU A 60 16.02 -8.59 -36.95
CA LEU A 60 14.81 -7.82 -36.80
C LEU A 60 15.10 -6.52 -36.02
N PRO A 61 14.44 -5.41 -36.35
CA PRO A 61 14.55 -4.17 -35.58
C PRO A 61 14.18 -4.49 -34.12
N THR A 62 15.18 -4.57 -33.26
CA THR A 62 14.96 -4.65 -31.81
C THR A 62 14.31 -3.34 -31.41
N ALA A 63 13.16 -3.44 -30.75
CA ALA A 63 12.48 -2.27 -30.18
C ALA A 63 13.54 -1.48 -29.37
N GLU A 64 13.58 -0.16 -29.55
CA GLU A 64 14.44 0.70 -28.75
C GLU A 64 14.22 0.39 -27.27
N PRO A 65 15.28 0.20 -26.48
CA PRO A 65 15.12 -0.03 -25.05
C PRO A 65 14.35 1.15 -24.46
N ALA A 66 13.29 0.85 -23.71
CA ALA A 66 12.50 1.86 -23.04
C ALA A 66 13.40 2.78 -22.20
N SER A 67 13.13 4.08 -22.24
CA SER A 67 13.95 5.04 -21.50
C SER A 67 13.87 4.80 -19.99
N VAL A 68 14.90 5.18 -19.23
CA VAL A 68 14.84 5.13 -17.76
C VAL A 68 13.68 5.98 -17.26
N GLU A 69 13.32 7.05 -17.95
CA GLU A 69 12.18 7.89 -17.60
C GLU A 69 10.86 7.13 -17.63
N ASP A 70 10.70 6.23 -18.58
CA ASP A 70 9.47 5.42 -18.74
C ASP A 70 9.43 4.20 -17.80
N THR A 71 10.60 3.72 -17.39
CA THR A 71 10.73 2.46 -16.63
C THR A 71 11.04 2.66 -15.15
N PHE A 72 11.65 3.79 -14.77
CA PHE A 72 11.97 4.06 -13.37
C PHE A 72 10.71 4.47 -12.59
N ARG A 73 10.41 3.67 -11.57
CA ARG A 73 9.34 3.96 -10.62
C ARG A 73 9.92 4.03 -9.22
N SER A 74 9.55 5.04 -8.48
CA SER A 74 9.88 5.19 -7.07
C SER A 74 8.66 5.70 -6.35
N GLU A 75 8.24 4.96 -5.32
CA GLU A 75 7.04 5.24 -4.56
C GLU A 75 7.33 5.11 -3.07
N PHE A 76 6.80 6.03 -2.28
CA PHE A 76 6.75 5.88 -0.84
C PHE A 76 5.69 4.84 -0.51
N SER A 77 6.09 3.73 0.11
CA SER A 77 5.20 2.61 0.42
C SER A 77 4.51 2.75 1.77
N CYS A 78 5.18 3.34 2.74
CA CYS A 78 4.62 3.68 4.05
C CYS A 78 5.40 4.81 4.70
N ALA A 79 4.77 5.51 5.65
CA ALA A 79 5.40 6.57 6.44
C ALA A 79 4.78 6.67 7.83
N GLY A 80 5.56 7.22 8.76
CA GLY A 80 5.19 7.54 10.13
C GLY A 80 6.07 8.67 10.67
N SER A 81 5.95 8.99 11.94
CA SER A 81 6.76 10.03 12.58
C SER A 81 7.30 9.57 13.92
N GLN A 82 8.45 10.11 14.29
CA GLN A 82 9.07 9.93 15.59
C GLN A 82 9.89 11.18 15.97
N ASP A 83 9.58 11.77 17.10
CA ASP A 83 10.34 12.91 17.66
C ASP A 83 10.53 14.07 16.64
N GLY A 84 9.53 14.36 15.81
CA GLY A 84 9.57 15.39 14.78
C GLY A 84 10.30 14.98 13.49
N HIS A 85 10.85 13.76 13.44
CA HIS A 85 11.38 13.17 12.20
C HIS A 85 10.31 12.36 11.47
N VAL A 86 10.44 12.26 10.17
CA VAL A 86 9.60 11.42 9.32
C VAL A 86 10.34 10.11 9.03
N CYS A 87 9.70 9.00 9.35
CA CYS A 87 10.18 7.67 9.06
C CYS A 87 9.42 7.12 7.87
N TYR A 88 10.10 6.63 6.84
CA TYR A 88 9.42 6.12 5.65
C TYR A 88 10.16 5.00 4.93
N ALA A 89 9.43 4.26 4.14
CA ALA A 89 9.97 3.28 3.22
C ALA A 89 9.73 3.70 1.77
N ILE A 90 10.69 3.36 0.92
CA ILE A 90 10.62 3.56 -0.53
C ILE A 90 10.79 2.24 -1.25
N ASP A 91 9.94 2.04 -2.25
CA ASP A 91 10.12 1.04 -3.29
C ASP A 91 10.61 1.75 -4.56
N ALA A 92 11.85 1.46 -4.98
CA ALA A 92 12.44 2.02 -6.19
C ALA A 92 12.90 0.89 -7.12
N ASN A 93 12.05 0.51 -8.06
CA ASN A 93 12.21 -0.68 -8.90
C ASN A 93 12.41 -1.96 -8.04
N GLU A 94 13.62 -2.55 -8.06
CA GLU A 94 13.97 -3.74 -7.26
C GLU A 94 14.62 -3.40 -5.92
N VAL A 95 14.88 -2.12 -5.66
CA VAL A 95 15.52 -1.67 -4.42
C VAL A 95 14.47 -1.12 -3.47
N ARG A 96 14.48 -1.63 -2.25
CA ARG A 96 13.62 -1.19 -1.15
C ARG A 96 14.47 -0.66 -0.02
N ALA A 97 14.05 0.43 0.57
CA ALA A 97 14.87 1.06 1.59
C ALA A 97 14.03 1.77 2.65
N LEU A 98 14.55 1.80 3.89
CA LEU A 98 14.01 2.55 5.02
C LEU A 98 14.85 3.80 5.29
N PHE A 99 14.19 4.88 5.58
CA PHE A 99 14.79 6.18 5.83
C PHE A 99 14.20 6.86 7.06
N GLU A 100 15.03 7.68 7.66
CA GLU A 100 14.64 8.72 8.58
C GLU A 100 14.97 10.08 7.96
N TYR A 101 14.04 11.00 7.98
CA TYR A 101 14.16 12.33 7.40
C TYR A 101 13.91 13.40 8.47
N ASN A 102 14.84 14.32 8.61
CA ASN A 102 14.69 15.51 9.44
C ASN A 102 14.18 16.68 8.60
N PRO A 103 12.89 17.09 8.76
CA PRO A 103 12.34 18.21 7.97
C PRO A 103 13.02 19.54 8.23
N GLY A 104 13.52 19.77 9.46
CA GLY A 104 14.20 21.02 9.84
C GLY A 104 15.54 21.19 9.13
N GLU A 105 16.30 20.13 8.98
CA GLU A 105 17.63 20.13 8.35
C GLU A 105 17.56 19.70 6.87
N LYS A 106 16.41 19.21 6.41
CA LYS A 106 16.21 18.60 5.08
C LYS A 106 17.22 17.48 4.81
N TYR A 107 17.52 16.70 5.85
CA TYR A 107 18.49 15.63 5.81
C TYR A 107 17.83 14.24 5.83
N GLU A 108 18.21 13.39 4.87
CA GLU A 108 17.74 12.02 4.72
C GLU A 108 18.83 11.03 5.16
N ARG A 109 18.53 10.22 6.18
CA ARG A 109 19.40 9.15 6.67
C ARG A 109 18.83 7.79 6.25
N ARG A 110 19.61 7.04 5.47
CA ARG A 110 19.23 5.67 5.09
C ARG A 110 19.58 4.71 6.21
N LEU A 111 18.62 3.92 6.66
CA LEU A 111 18.75 2.97 7.75
C LEU A 111 18.93 1.53 7.24
N LEU A 112 18.14 1.13 6.25
CA LEU A 112 18.17 -0.20 5.66
C LEU A 112 17.94 -0.10 4.15
N HIS A 113 18.55 -1.00 3.38
CA HIS A 113 18.23 -1.17 1.96
C HIS A 113 18.51 -2.60 1.50
N GLY A 114 17.75 -3.07 0.53
CA GLY A 114 17.93 -4.40 -0.07
C GLY A 114 16.78 -4.77 -0.99
N PRO A 115 16.84 -5.90 -1.68
CA PRO A 115 15.79 -6.36 -2.58
C PRO A 115 14.67 -7.13 -1.86
N LYS A 116 14.91 -7.64 -0.65
CA LYS A 116 14.08 -8.68 -0.03
C LYS A 116 12.78 -8.17 0.58
N HIS A 117 12.83 -7.08 1.34
CA HIS A 117 11.72 -6.70 2.21
C HIS A 117 10.97 -5.49 1.68
N ARG A 118 9.74 -5.69 1.26
CA ARG A 118 8.80 -4.62 0.94
C ARG A 118 8.02 -4.27 2.20
N PHE A 119 8.11 -3.00 2.61
CA PHE A 119 7.44 -2.52 3.81
C PHE A 119 6.14 -1.80 3.44
N SER A 120 5.06 -2.09 4.17
CA SER A 120 3.73 -1.51 3.90
C SER A 120 3.14 -0.72 5.06
N SER A 121 3.72 -0.80 6.25
CA SER A 121 3.37 0.06 7.39
C SER A 121 4.55 0.25 8.32
N ILE A 122 4.55 1.37 9.03
CA ILE A 122 5.54 1.75 10.04
C ILE A 122 4.79 2.28 11.26
N SER A 123 5.15 1.78 12.44
CA SER A 123 4.80 2.38 13.73
C SER A 123 6.06 2.52 14.57
N THR A 124 6.30 3.70 15.08
CA THR A 124 7.53 4.01 15.79
C THR A 124 7.25 4.33 17.24
N ARG A 125 8.18 3.98 18.12
CA ARG A 125 8.20 4.48 19.49
C ARG A 125 9.63 4.74 19.95
N ARG A 126 9.77 5.58 20.96
CA ARG A 126 11.01 5.75 21.71
C ARG A 126 10.99 4.81 22.91
N SER A 127 11.94 3.90 22.98
CA SER A 127 12.26 3.13 24.17
C SER A 127 13.33 3.85 24.98
N GLU A 128 13.52 3.46 26.24
CA GLU A 128 14.57 4.04 27.12
C GLU A 128 15.97 3.84 26.52
N GLU A 129 16.20 2.71 25.84
CA GLU A 129 17.50 2.34 25.27
C GLU A 129 17.69 2.87 23.86
N SER A 130 16.67 2.77 23.00
CA SER A 130 16.79 3.10 21.57
C SER A 130 15.43 3.22 20.89
N PRO A 131 15.35 3.91 19.73
CA PRO A 131 14.15 3.89 18.91
C PRO A 131 13.78 2.47 18.49
N GLU A 132 12.52 2.12 18.53
CA GLU A 132 11.98 0.83 18.08
C GLU A 132 10.88 1.07 17.04
N TRP A 133 10.99 0.37 15.91
CA TRP A 133 10.04 0.47 14.81
C TRP A 133 9.37 -0.88 14.59
N LEU A 134 8.06 -0.90 14.58
CA LEU A 134 7.27 -2.02 14.08
C LEU A 134 7.02 -1.81 12.59
N LEU A 135 7.30 -2.82 11.82
CA LEU A 135 7.19 -2.80 10.36
C LEU A 135 6.32 -3.95 9.90
N THR A 136 5.50 -3.73 8.89
CA THR A 136 4.94 -4.83 8.11
C THR A 136 5.88 -5.13 6.96
N ALA A 137 6.42 -6.34 6.90
CA ALA A 137 7.29 -6.81 5.83
C ALA A 137 6.56 -7.86 4.98
N ALA A 138 6.37 -7.56 3.69
CA ALA A 138 5.84 -8.54 2.75
C ALA A 138 6.88 -9.63 2.48
N GLN A 139 6.42 -10.86 2.48
CA GLN A 139 7.18 -12.08 2.20
C GLN A 139 6.74 -12.68 0.87
N ASP A 140 7.41 -13.75 0.47
CA ASP A 140 7.01 -14.54 -0.69
C ASP A 140 5.61 -15.17 -0.49
N HIS A 141 4.97 -15.55 -1.59
CA HIS A 141 3.65 -16.21 -1.61
C HIS A 141 2.49 -15.40 -1.00
N GLY A 142 2.62 -14.07 -0.91
CA GLY A 142 1.56 -13.18 -0.45
C GLY A 142 1.38 -13.12 1.07
N VAL A 143 2.31 -13.67 1.83
CA VAL A 143 2.35 -13.57 3.30
C VAL A 143 2.90 -12.20 3.72
N SER A 144 2.45 -11.67 4.85
CA SER A 144 3.06 -10.48 5.47
C SER A 144 3.30 -10.75 6.95
N ARG A 145 4.40 -10.26 7.47
CA ARG A 145 4.80 -10.45 8.87
C ARG A 145 5.10 -9.13 9.56
N ILE A 146 4.86 -9.13 10.86
CA ILE A 146 5.29 -8.03 11.72
C ILE A 146 6.76 -8.24 12.07
N CYS A 147 7.54 -7.19 11.89
CA CYS A 147 8.96 -7.19 12.24
C CYS A 147 9.27 -6.04 13.21
N LEU A 148 10.16 -6.31 14.15
CA LEU A 148 10.80 -5.29 14.97
C LEU A 148 12.13 -4.88 14.34
N PHE A 149 12.34 -3.59 14.21
CA PHE A 149 13.58 -2.99 13.74
C PHE A 149 14.08 -1.95 14.72
N LYS A 150 15.37 -1.99 15.05
CA LYS A 150 16.05 -0.99 15.89
C LYS A 150 17.04 -0.23 15.01
N PRO A 151 16.80 1.07 14.73
CA PRO A 151 17.60 1.87 13.79
C PRO A 151 18.95 2.33 14.37
N GLU A 152 19.63 1.49 15.12
CA GLU A 152 20.92 1.84 15.73
C GLU A 152 22.12 1.72 14.79
N ALA A 153 23.26 2.28 15.25
CA ALA A 153 24.51 2.32 14.51
C ALA A 153 25.01 0.91 14.14
N GLY A 154 25.03 0.61 12.85
CA GLY A 154 25.65 -0.61 12.34
C GLY A 154 24.73 -1.59 11.64
N GLY A 155 23.47 -1.21 11.35
CA GLY A 155 22.54 -2.05 10.58
C GLY A 155 21.83 -3.07 11.47
N GLY A 156 20.88 -2.59 12.27
CA GLY A 156 19.99 -3.43 13.07
C GLY A 156 19.26 -4.45 12.18
N GLY A 157 19.30 -5.73 12.56
CA GLY A 157 18.56 -6.78 11.87
C GLY A 157 17.05 -6.60 12.03
N LEU A 158 16.28 -7.04 11.04
CA LEU A 158 14.85 -7.23 11.19
C LEU A 158 14.59 -8.50 12.01
N MET A 159 13.86 -8.37 13.11
CA MET A 159 13.40 -9.50 13.90
C MET A 159 11.92 -9.74 13.61
N GLU A 160 11.59 -10.88 13.03
CA GLU A 160 10.20 -11.28 12.79
C GLU A 160 9.51 -11.59 14.12
N LEU A 161 8.33 -11.02 14.36
CA LEU A 161 7.53 -11.19 15.57
C LEU A 161 6.36 -12.14 15.36
N THR A 162 5.89 -12.29 14.13
CA THR A 162 4.79 -13.17 13.75
C THR A 162 5.22 -14.16 12.69
N GLU A 163 4.54 -15.30 12.63
CA GLU A 163 4.77 -16.35 11.66
C GLU A 163 3.44 -16.99 11.22
N GLY A 164 3.49 -17.84 10.20
CA GLY A 164 2.31 -18.55 9.70
C GLY A 164 1.88 -18.10 8.32
N ASP A 165 0.74 -18.66 7.85
CA ASP A 165 0.15 -18.39 6.54
C ASP A 165 -0.96 -17.32 6.69
N SER A 166 -0.54 -16.11 7.03
CA SER A 166 -1.40 -14.96 7.32
C SER A 166 -0.87 -13.67 6.70
N LEU A 167 -1.74 -12.68 6.63
CA LEU A 167 -1.39 -11.29 6.37
C LEU A 167 -1.42 -10.53 7.70
N ASP A 168 -0.28 -10.46 8.37
CA ASP A 168 -0.13 -9.67 9.58
C ASP A 168 0.39 -8.30 9.21
N THR A 169 -0.42 -7.27 9.47
CA THR A 169 -0.20 -5.92 8.94
C THR A 169 -0.58 -4.84 9.96
N PHE A 170 -0.15 -3.62 9.72
CA PHE A 170 -0.48 -2.44 10.50
C PHE A 170 -0.27 -2.60 12.01
N PRO A 171 0.94 -3.02 12.44
CA PRO A 171 1.23 -3.06 13.87
C PRO A 171 1.30 -1.66 14.46
N VAL A 172 0.83 -1.51 15.68
CA VAL A 172 0.90 -0.28 16.45
C VAL A 172 1.26 -0.58 17.89
N TRP A 173 2.17 0.22 18.48
CA TRP A 173 2.52 0.11 19.89
C TRP A 173 1.34 0.53 20.78
N GLU A 174 1.08 -0.23 21.82
CA GLU A 174 0.07 0.11 22.83
C GLU A 174 0.65 1.12 23.83
N PRO A 175 0.08 2.32 23.97
CA PRO A 175 0.55 3.31 24.94
C PRO A 175 0.40 2.81 26.37
N GLY A 176 1.38 3.10 27.22
CA GLY A 176 1.37 2.67 28.62
C GLY A 176 1.77 1.20 28.88
N HIS A 177 1.91 0.41 27.82
CA HIS A 177 2.33 -1.00 27.89
C HIS A 177 3.62 -1.20 27.11
N ALA A 178 4.74 -1.31 27.86
CA ALA A 178 6.08 -1.24 27.26
C ALA A 178 6.38 -2.29 26.19
N ARG A 179 5.74 -3.45 26.24
CA ARG A 179 6.02 -4.60 25.35
C ARG A 179 4.77 -5.16 24.70
N SER A 180 3.72 -4.34 24.57
CA SER A 180 2.47 -4.72 23.91
C SER A 180 2.25 -3.99 22.60
N LEU A 181 1.71 -4.68 21.62
CA LEU A 181 1.32 -4.13 20.33
C LEU A 181 -0.04 -4.69 19.89
N VAL A 182 -0.76 -3.90 19.10
CA VAL A 182 -1.97 -4.36 18.43
C VAL A 182 -1.69 -4.37 16.92
N TYR A 183 -2.18 -5.38 16.21
CA TYR A 183 -2.00 -5.50 14.78
C TYR A 183 -3.22 -6.13 14.11
N GLN A 184 -3.32 -5.94 12.82
CA GLN A 184 -4.34 -6.54 11.98
C GLN A 184 -3.81 -7.87 11.43
N THR A 185 -4.64 -8.90 11.47
CA THR A 185 -4.33 -10.20 10.85
C THR A 185 -5.51 -10.74 10.05
N CYS A 186 -5.24 -11.45 8.97
CA CYS A 186 -6.23 -12.28 8.29
C CYS A 186 -5.58 -13.54 7.72
N GLY A 187 -6.28 -14.67 7.83
CA GLY A 187 -5.83 -15.94 7.29
C GLY A 187 -5.84 -15.93 5.76
N ILE A 188 -4.86 -16.59 5.15
CA ILE A 188 -4.78 -16.81 3.71
C ILE A 188 -5.40 -18.15 3.38
N ALA A 189 -6.47 -18.14 2.59
CA ALA A 189 -7.03 -19.36 2.01
C ALA A 189 -6.18 -19.80 0.82
N ARG A 190 -5.81 -21.09 0.78
CA ARG A 190 -5.08 -21.68 -0.33
C ARG A 190 -5.83 -22.86 -0.94
N HIS A 191 -5.64 -23.08 -2.21
CA HIS A 191 -6.13 -24.28 -2.89
C HIS A 191 -5.47 -25.53 -2.31
N ALA A 192 -6.28 -26.51 -1.92
CA ALA A 192 -5.79 -27.73 -1.25
C ALA A 192 -4.79 -28.55 -2.09
N GLN A 193 -4.87 -28.49 -3.42
CA GLN A 193 -4.03 -29.27 -4.33
C GLN A 193 -2.85 -28.46 -4.90
N THR A 194 -3.07 -27.19 -5.28
CA THR A 194 -2.04 -26.36 -5.93
C THR A 194 -1.29 -25.46 -4.96
N HIS A 195 -1.78 -25.32 -3.72
CA HIS A 195 -1.28 -24.35 -2.71
C HIS A 195 -1.29 -22.91 -3.20
N GLU A 196 -1.93 -22.63 -4.32
CA GLU A 196 -2.10 -21.27 -4.83
C GLU A 196 -3.07 -20.48 -3.95
N TRP A 197 -2.86 -19.19 -3.94
CA TRP A 197 -3.71 -18.25 -3.24
C TRP A 197 -5.15 -18.31 -3.72
N ALA A 198 -6.10 -18.52 -2.82
CA ALA A 198 -7.53 -18.66 -3.12
C ALA A 198 -8.36 -17.49 -2.56
N GLY A 199 -7.90 -16.81 -1.53
CA GLY A 199 -8.61 -15.70 -0.92
C GLY A 199 -8.08 -15.30 0.46
N LEU A 200 -8.74 -14.34 1.06
CA LEU A 200 -8.47 -13.87 2.43
C LEU A 200 -9.72 -14.07 3.29
N GLY A 201 -9.52 -14.47 4.53
CA GLY A 201 -10.55 -14.43 5.56
C GLY A 201 -10.88 -12.99 6.01
N PRO A 202 -11.88 -12.82 6.89
CA PRO A 202 -12.11 -11.54 7.53
C PRO A 202 -10.87 -11.10 8.33
N ALA A 203 -10.57 -9.81 8.28
CA ALA A 203 -9.48 -9.25 9.05
C ALA A 203 -9.91 -9.01 10.50
N THR A 204 -9.09 -9.42 11.45
CA THR A 204 -9.28 -9.30 12.90
C THR A 204 -8.17 -8.47 13.51
N LEU A 205 -8.36 -7.95 14.71
CA LEU A 205 -7.32 -7.27 15.50
C LEU A 205 -6.87 -8.15 16.64
N HIS A 206 -5.55 -8.33 16.74
CA HIS A 206 -4.92 -9.09 17.81
C HIS A 206 -3.96 -8.19 18.58
N ARG A 207 -3.91 -8.42 19.91
CA ARG A 207 -2.89 -7.88 20.81
C ARG A 207 -1.83 -8.94 21.04
N LEU A 208 -0.57 -8.57 20.91
CA LEU A 208 0.58 -9.42 21.21
C LEU A 208 1.43 -8.79 22.31
N ASN A 209 1.65 -9.54 23.38
CA ASN A 209 2.62 -9.19 24.42
C ASN A 209 3.97 -9.83 24.08
N LEU A 210 5.01 -9.01 23.88
CA LEU A 210 6.33 -9.50 23.47
C LEU A 210 7.13 -10.16 24.59
N ASP A 211 6.76 -9.96 25.85
CA ASP A 211 7.48 -10.55 26.98
C ASP A 211 6.95 -11.96 27.31
N SER A 212 5.63 -12.12 27.30
CA SER A 212 5.00 -13.43 27.58
C SER A 212 4.78 -14.26 26.31
N GLY A 213 4.70 -13.63 25.14
CA GLY A 213 4.27 -14.26 23.91
C GLY A 213 2.75 -14.48 23.82
N ASP A 214 1.98 -13.98 24.79
CA ASP A 214 0.53 -14.12 24.81
C ASP A 214 -0.12 -13.31 23.70
N MET A 215 -1.13 -13.91 23.07
CA MET A 215 -1.91 -13.30 22.01
C MET A 215 -3.39 -13.29 22.40
N GLU A 216 -4.01 -12.11 22.31
CA GLU A 216 -5.42 -11.88 22.63
C GLU A 216 -6.14 -11.28 21.41
N THR A 217 -7.38 -11.72 21.15
CA THR A 217 -8.24 -11.13 20.15
C THR A 217 -8.91 -9.87 20.69
N VAL A 218 -8.66 -8.72 20.05
CA VAL A 218 -9.22 -7.41 20.43
C VAL A 218 -10.55 -7.13 19.72
N ALA A 219 -10.65 -7.48 18.42
CA ALA A 219 -11.86 -7.31 17.64
C ALA A 219 -11.97 -8.38 16.56
N GLU A 220 -13.10 -9.07 16.51
CA GLU A 220 -13.42 -10.13 15.56
C GLU A 220 -14.92 -10.17 15.27
N ASP A 221 -15.30 -10.26 14.00
CA ASP A 221 -16.66 -10.58 13.53
C ASP A 221 -16.57 -11.12 12.09
N VAL A 222 -17.22 -12.23 11.82
CA VAL A 222 -17.22 -12.87 10.49
C VAL A 222 -17.84 -12.00 9.38
N ARG A 223 -18.61 -10.98 9.75
CA ARG A 223 -19.29 -10.07 8.82
C ARG A 223 -18.49 -8.82 8.49
N TYR A 224 -17.43 -8.54 9.25
CA TYR A 224 -16.67 -7.30 9.14
C TYR A 224 -15.18 -7.56 9.06
N ASP A 225 -14.48 -6.69 8.34
CA ASP A 225 -13.04 -6.50 8.44
C ASP A 225 -12.74 -5.42 9.48
N PHE A 226 -11.78 -5.66 10.37
CA PHE A 226 -11.21 -4.70 11.31
C PHE A 226 -9.78 -4.37 10.87
N LEU A 227 -9.52 -3.10 10.54
CA LEU A 227 -8.35 -2.72 9.76
C LEU A 227 -7.62 -1.53 10.39
N CYS A 228 -6.31 -1.46 10.15
CA CYS A 228 -5.49 -0.29 10.45
C CYS A 228 -5.65 0.21 11.89
N PRO A 229 -5.38 -0.60 12.93
CA PRO A 229 -5.45 -0.11 14.30
C PRO A 229 -4.50 1.07 14.52
N SER A 230 -4.89 2.00 15.37
CA SER A 230 -4.08 3.13 15.81
C SER A 230 -4.51 3.55 17.21
N PHE A 231 -3.57 3.96 18.04
CA PHE A 231 -3.89 4.53 19.34
C PHE A 231 -3.81 6.06 19.31
N SER A 232 -4.70 6.70 20.06
CA SER A 232 -4.51 8.10 20.41
C SER A 232 -3.33 8.22 21.41
N PRO A 233 -2.73 9.40 21.57
CA PRO A 233 -1.72 9.62 22.62
C PRO A 233 -2.23 9.32 24.02
N GLU A 234 -3.54 9.42 24.24
CA GLU A 234 -4.22 9.13 25.50
C GLU A 234 -4.49 7.63 25.72
N GLY A 235 -4.19 6.78 24.75
CA GLY A 235 -4.33 5.32 24.83
C GLY A 235 -5.64 4.76 24.33
N THR A 236 -6.49 5.57 23.71
CA THR A 236 -7.74 5.07 23.11
C THR A 236 -7.44 4.39 21.77
N LEU A 237 -7.94 3.16 21.57
CA LEU A 237 -7.78 2.42 20.33
C LEU A 237 -8.83 2.84 19.29
N TYR A 238 -8.37 3.11 18.09
CA TYR A 238 -9.18 3.36 16.90
C TYR A 238 -8.88 2.33 15.82
N TYR A 239 -9.86 2.04 14.98
CA TYR A 239 -9.68 1.14 13.82
C TYR A 239 -10.74 1.40 12.75
N LEU A 240 -10.46 1.00 11.52
CA LEU A 240 -11.47 1.00 10.46
C LEU A 240 -12.28 -0.31 10.53
N ARG A 241 -13.60 -0.19 10.41
CA ARG A 241 -14.52 -1.32 10.22
C ARG A 241 -15.20 -1.20 8.87
N ARG A 242 -15.19 -2.27 8.09
CA ARG A 242 -15.97 -2.36 6.84
C ARG A 242 -16.63 -3.72 6.72
N PRO A 243 -17.72 -3.86 5.97
CA PRO A 243 -18.27 -5.17 5.68
C PRO A 243 -17.25 -6.07 4.99
N TYR A 244 -17.11 -7.29 5.50
CA TYR A 244 -16.30 -8.31 4.84
C TYR A 244 -17.00 -8.79 3.57
N GLU A 245 -16.30 -8.79 2.46
CA GLU A 245 -16.75 -9.36 1.20
C GLU A 245 -15.81 -10.49 0.84
N PRO A 246 -16.24 -11.76 0.94
CA PRO A 246 -15.41 -12.89 0.56
C PRO A 246 -15.00 -12.76 -0.90
N PHE A 247 -13.80 -13.21 -1.21
CA PHE A 247 -13.34 -13.29 -2.59
C PHE A 247 -14.37 -14.07 -3.41
N HIS A 248 -14.77 -13.54 -4.53
CA HIS A 248 -15.90 -14.00 -5.34
C HIS A 248 -15.90 -15.50 -5.53
N THR A 249 -16.82 -16.20 -4.90
CA THR A 249 -17.37 -17.39 -5.51
C THR A 249 -17.99 -16.94 -6.83
N PRO A 250 -17.56 -17.49 -7.98
CA PRO A 250 -18.11 -17.06 -9.25
C PRO A 250 -19.62 -17.26 -9.21
N SER A 251 -20.38 -16.17 -9.37
CA SER A 251 -21.84 -16.25 -9.42
C SER A 251 -22.24 -17.26 -10.48
N PHE A 252 -23.23 -18.11 -10.21
CA PHE A 252 -23.76 -19.07 -11.16
C PHE A 252 -24.00 -18.44 -12.55
N TRP A 253 -24.44 -17.19 -12.58
CA TRP A 253 -24.60 -16.42 -13.82
C TRP A 253 -23.28 -16.09 -14.52
N ASN A 254 -22.20 -15.91 -13.80
CA ASN A 254 -20.87 -15.72 -14.41
C ASN A 254 -20.34 -17.03 -14.98
N ILE A 255 -20.56 -18.15 -14.29
CA ILE A 255 -20.20 -19.48 -14.79
C ILE A 255 -21.01 -19.78 -16.07
N LEU A 256 -22.32 -19.53 -16.06
CA LEU A 256 -23.18 -19.74 -17.23
C LEU A 256 -22.76 -18.85 -18.40
N LYS A 257 -22.46 -17.58 -18.14
CA LYS A 257 -21.93 -16.64 -19.13
C LYS A 257 -20.56 -17.08 -19.68
N ASP A 258 -19.69 -17.61 -18.84
CA ASP A 258 -18.39 -18.14 -19.27
C ASP A 258 -18.55 -19.40 -20.13
N ILE A 259 -19.48 -20.29 -19.80
CA ILE A 259 -19.83 -21.47 -20.63
C ILE A 259 -20.37 -21.05 -21.99
N VAL A 260 -21.27 -20.07 -22.03
CA VAL A 260 -21.86 -19.55 -23.28
C VAL A 260 -20.81 -18.83 -24.14
N LEU A 261 -19.88 -18.10 -23.51
CA LEU A 261 -18.81 -17.37 -24.21
C LEU A 261 -17.59 -18.25 -24.53
N PHE A 262 -17.49 -19.46 -23.96
CA PHE A 262 -16.37 -20.37 -24.16
C PHE A 262 -16.09 -20.68 -25.65
N PRO A 263 -17.06 -21.03 -26.52
CA PRO A 263 -16.78 -21.27 -27.93
C PRO A 263 -16.23 -20.01 -28.64
N PHE A 264 -16.71 -18.81 -28.29
CA PHE A 264 -16.20 -17.57 -28.86
C PHE A 264 -14.77 -17.26 -28.38
N ARG A 265 -14.45 -17.55 -27.13
CA ARG A 265 -13.08 -17.44 -26.59
C ARG A 265 -12.14 -18.44 -27.23
N LEU A 266 -12.60 -19.69 -27.47
CA LEU A 266 -11.83 -20.73 -28.14
C LEU A 266 -11.52 -20.34 -29.59
N VAL A 267 -12.52 -19.87 -30.34
CA VAL A 267 -12.33 -19.36 -31.72
C VAL A 267 -11.31 -18.21 -31.72
N ARG A 268 -11.43 -17.26 -30.80
CA ARG A 268 -10.48 -16.15 -30.66
C ARG A 268 -9.06 -16.61 -30.32
N ALA A 269 -8.92 -17.65 -29.46
CA ALA A 269 -7.62 -18.23 -29.11
C ALA A 269 -6.98 -18.92 -30.31
N VAL A 270 -7.78 -19.67 -31.10
CA VAL A 270 -7.33 -20.31 -32.36
C VAL A 270 -6.86 -19.26 -33.36
N PHE A 271 -7.62 -18.16 -33.55
CA PHE A 271 -7.20 -17.04 -34.41
C PHE A 271 -5.92 -16.36 -33.89
N GLY A 272 -5.77 -16.18 -32.58
CA GLY A 272 -4.54 -15.69 -31.97
C GLY A 272 -3.34 -16.60 -32.26
N PHE A 273 -3.53 -17.92 -32.14
CA PHE A 273 -2.50 -18.91 -32.47
C PHE A 273 -2.14 -18.89 -33.97
N LEU A 274 -3.14 -18.85 -34.85
CA LEU A 274 -2.93 -18.74 -36.30
C LEU A 274 -2.22 -17.43 -36.69
N ASN A 275 -2.47 -16.35 -35.97
CA ASN A 275 -1.78 -15.08 -36.19
C ASN A 275 -0.29 -15.15 -35.80
N VAL A 276 0.04 -15.81 -34.68
CA VAL A 276 1.44 -16.08 -34.29
C VAL A 276 2.12 -16.98 -35.31
N PHE A 277 1.43 -17.99 -35.80
CA PHE A 277 1.92 -18.90 -36.87
C PHE A 277 2.15 -18.14 -38.18
N SER A 278 1.22 -17.26 -38.58
CA SER A 278 1.37 -16.41 -39.75
C SER A 278 2.55 -15.45 -39.63
N MET A 279 2.77 -14.84 -38.46
CA MET A 279 3.94 -14.01 -38.19
C MET A 279 5.26 -14.78 -38.29
N LEU A 280 5.29 -16.03 -37.80
CA LEU A 280 6.48 -16.86 -37.82
C LEU A 280 6.86 -17.33 -39.26
N PHE A 281 5.86 -17.60 -40.12
CA PHE A 281 6.10 -18.18 -41.45
C PHE A 281 6.00 -17.17 -42.60
N SER A 282 5.21 -16.10 -42.49
CA SER A 282 5.00 -15.13 -43.56
C SER A 282 5.43 -13.70 -43.25
N GLY A 283 5.86 -13.45 -42.01
CA GLY A 283 6.29 -12.12 -41.56
C GLY A 283 5.17 -11.05 -41.53
N LYS A 284 3.93 -11.42 -41.79
CA LYS A 284 2.79 -10.49 -41.81
C LYS A 284 1.68 -10.97 -40.87
N PRO A 285 1.16 -10.07 -39.96
CA PRO A 285 0.03 -10.40 -39.13
C PRO A 285 -1.27 -10.49 -39.94
N LEU A 286 -2.15 -11.42 -39.56
CA LEU A 286 -3.52 -11.44 -40.04
C LEU A 286 -4.25 -10.20 -39.52
N GLN A 287 -4.81 -9.40 -40.39
CA GLN A 287 -5.39 -8.06 -40.08
C GLN A 287 -6.58 -8.09 -39.10
N THR A 288 -7.04 -9.23 -38.67
CA THR A 288 -8.20 -9.42 -37.79
C THR A 288 -7.87 -9.80 -36.35
N ALA A 289 -6.61 -9.98 -36.02
CA ALA A 289 -6.24 -10.34 -34.64
C ALA A 289 -6.15 -9.10 -33.75
N GLY A 290 -7.18 -8.87 -32.98
CA GLY A 290 -7.09 -7.98 -31.84
C GLY A 290 -5.92 -8.41 -30.92
N ARG A 291 -5.30 -7.43 -30.26
CA ARG A 291 -4.19 -7.60 -29.30
C ARG A 291 -4.37 -8.86 -28.46
N PRO A 292 -3.35 -9.71 -28.30
CA PRO A 292 -3.45 -10.87 -27.40
C PRO A 292 -3.90 -10.39 -26.03
N PRO A 293 -4.74 -11.15 -25.29
CA PRO A 293 -5.09 -10.79 -23.94
C PRO A 293 -3.79 -10.74 -23.14
N GLN A 294 -3.35 -9.56 -22.77
CA GLN A 294 -2.38 -9.41 -21.69
C GLN A 294 -3.02 -10.07 -20.46
N PRO A 295 -2.25 -10.81 -19.64
CA PRO A 295 -2.73 -11.22 -18.33
C PRO A 295 -3.34 -9.97 -17.71
N GLN A 296 -4.56 -10.09 -17.17
CA GLN A 296 -5.36 -8.95 -16.72
C GLN A 296 -4.46 -8.04 -15.88
N ALA A 297 -3.87 -7.05 -16.52
CA ALA A 297 -3.29 -5.93 -15.83
C ALA A 297 -4.43 -5.40 -14.95
N ALA A 298 -4.19 -5.32 -13.66
CA ALA A 298 -5.13 -4.75 -12.73
C ALA A 298 -5.76 -3.53 -13.39
N ASP A 299 -7.10 -3.46 -13.41
CA ASP A 299 -7.83 -2.37 -14.03
C ASP A 299 -7.10 -1.07 -13.65
N PRO A 300 -6.54 -0.29 -14.60
CA PRO A 300 -5.74 0.88 -14.28
C PRO A 300 -6.50 1.92 -13.46
N LYS A 301 -7.78 1.69 -13.25
CA LYS A 301 -8.71 2.51 -12.46
C LYS A 301 -8.99 1.93 -11.07
N ALA A 302 -8.40 0.79 -10.71
CA ALA A 302 -8.54 0.19 -9.39
C ALA A 302 -7.31 0.47 -8.53
N VAL A 303 -7.54 0.89 -7.28
CA VAL A 303 -6.51 1.07 -6.25
C VAL A 303 -6.65 -0.06 -5.23
N PHE A 304 -5.54 -0.67 -4.87
CA PHE A 304 -5.51 -1.68 -3.82
C PHE A 304 -5.44 -1.01 -2.45
N LEU A 305 -6.50 -1.15 -1.65
CA LEU A 305 -6.62 -0.54 -0.33
C LEU A 305 -6.90 -1.62 0.72
N HIS A 306 -5.99 -1.74 1.67
CA HIS A 306 -6.15 -2.64 2.83
C HIS A 306 -6.63 -4.04 2.44
N GLY A 307 -5.96 -4.68 1.48
CA GLY A 307 -6.29 -6.04 1.03
C GLY A 307 -7.43 -6.14 0.01
N ARG A 308 -7.97 -5.02 -0.50
CA ARG A 308 -9.07 -5.03 -1.47
C ARG A 308 -8.85 -4.08 -2.64
N TRP A 309 -9.25 -4.49 -3.84
CA TRP A 309 -9.29 -3.63 -5.02
C TRP A 309 -10.53 -2.75 -5.00
N VAL A 310 -10.36 -1.44 -4.96
CA VAL A 310 -11.43 -0.44 -5.05
C VAL A 310 -11.43 0.18 -6.44
N ASN A 311 -12.55 0.04 -7.17
CA ASN A 311 -12.70 0.65 -8.49
C ASN A 311 -12.97 2.15 -8.35
N MET A 312 -11.97 2.96 -8.64
CA MET A 312 -12.00 4.42 -8.47
C MET A 312 -13.02 5.10 -9.40
N GLU A 313 -13.25 4.56 -10.61
CA GLU A 313 -14.22 5.17 -11.54
C GLU A 313 -15.65 5.05 -11.01
N LYS A 314 -16.03 3.88 -10.46
CA LYS A 314 -17.33 3.71 -9.80
C LYS A 314 -17.42 4.61 -8.56
N ALA A 315 -16.38 4.67 -7.76
CA ALA A 315 -16.33 5.52 -6.58
C ALA A 315 -16.48 7.01 -6.95
N MET A 316 -15.79 7.48 -8.00
CA MET A 316 -15.90 8.86 -8.48
C MET A 316 -17.28 9.20 -9.06
N LYS A 317 -17.94 8.27 -9.76
CA LYS A 317 -19.30 8.47 -10.27
C LYS A 317 -20.34 8.56 -9.14
N HIS A 318 -20.20 7.74 -8.10
CA HIS A 318 -21.04 7.83 -6.91
C HIS A 318 -20.76 9.10 -6.10
N ALA A 319 -19.53 9.56 -6.08
CA ALA A 319 -19.11 10.77 -5.40
C ALA A 319 -19.68 12.05 -6.04
N ALA A 320 -19.82 12.08 -7.36
CA ALA A 320 -20.34 13.23 -8.11
C ALA A 320 -21.86 13.48 -7.84
N GLN A 321 -22.55 12.51 -7.23
CA GLN A 321 -23.99 12.61 -6.93
C GLN A 321 -24.30 13.09 -5.51
N ASN A 322 -23.30 13.28 -4.63
CA ASN A 322 -23.49 13.66 -3.24
C ASN A 322 -22.61 14.86 -2.85
N GLU A 323 -23.10 15.74 -1.98
CA GLU A 323 -22.41 16.96 -1.50
C GLU A 323 -21.06 16.71 -0.82
N LEU A 324 -20.82 15.52 -0.29
CA LEU A 324 -19.54 15.02 0.20
C LEU A 324 -19.09 13.86 -0.69
N SER A 325 -18.21 14.18 -1.65
CA SER A 325 -17.63 13.18 -2.56
C SER A 325 -16.80 12.16 -1.78
N HIS A 326 -17.34 11.01 -1.43
CA HIS A 326 -16.57 9.90 -0.86
C HIS A 326 -16.10 8.97 -1.97
N PHE A 327 -14.80 8.65 -2.03
CA PHE A 327 -14.27 7.65 -2.95
C PHE A 327 -14.37 6.23 -2.41
N VAL A 328 -14.65 6.09 -1.12
CA VAL A 328 -14.94 4.82 -0.46
C VAL A 328 -16.38 4.78 0.01
N PRO A 329 -16.99 3.58 0.15
CA PRO A 329 -18.36 3.45 0.64
C PRO A 329 -18.52 4.03 2.05
N ARG A 330 -19.70 4.60 2.36
CA ARG A 330 -19.98 5.15 3.70
C ARG A 330 -19.90 4.11 4.82
N ASN A 331 -20.13 2.84 4.52
CA ASN A 331 -19.99 1.75 5.48
C ASN A 331 -18.55 1.37 5.81
N TRP A 332 -17.56 2.12 5.28
CA TRP A 332 -16.20 2.13 5.79
C TRP A 332 -16.13 3.13 6.94
N GLN A 333 -16.23 2.62 8.16
CA GLN A 333 -16.41 3.42 9.36
C GLN A 333 -15.16 3.45 10.20
N LEU A 334 -14.77 4.63 10.69
CA LEU A 334 -13.80 4.76 11.74
C LEU A 334 -14.49 4.50 13.08
N MET A 335 -13.98 3.53 13.81
CA MET A 335 -14.49 3.11 15.11
C MET A 335 -13.53 3.55 16.21
N ARG A 336 -14.11 3.94 17.35
CA ARG A 336 -13.42 4.13 18.62
C ARG A 336 -13.76 2.95 19.51
N HIS A 337 -12.73 2.26 20.00
CA HIS A 337 -12.90 1.17 20.96
C HIS A 337 -13.24 1.75 22.34
N VAL A 338 -14.27 1.22 22.96
CA VAL A 338 -14.64 1.57 24.33
C VAL A 338 -14.39 0.33 25.19
N PRO A 339 -13.48 0.38 26.18
CA PRO A 339 -13.31 -0.74 27.10
C PRO A 339 -14.64 -1.11 27.75
N ASP A 340 -14.96 -2.40 27.81
CA ASP A 340 -16.17 -2.95 28.40
C ASP A 340 -17.50 -2.42 27.81
N GLY A 341 -17.46 -1.80 26.62
CA GLY A 341 -18.61 -1.21 25.93
C GLY A 341 -18.67 -1.53 24.44
N GLU A 342 -19.75 -1.09 23.78
CA GLU A 342 -19.86 -1.17 22.33
C GLU A 342 -18.96 -0.11 21.68
N ALA A 343 -18.24 -0.51 20.62
CA ALA A 343 -17.43 0.40 19.86
C ALA A 343 -18.27 1.50 19.17
N GLN A 344 -17.82 2.73 19.25
CA GLN A 344 -18.53 3.90 18.72
C GLN A 344 -18.07 4.27 17.32
N VAL A 345 -19.00 4.62 16.44
CA VAL A 345 -18.70 5.18 15.12
C VAL A 345 -18.29 6.65 15.29
N VAL A 346 -17.08 6.99 14.84
CA VAL A 346 -16.56 8.36 14.87
C VAL A 346 -16.90 9.09 13.57
N CYS A 347 -16.59 8.47 12.42
CA CYS A 347 -16.95 9.02 11.11
C CYS A 347 -17.08 7.90 10.06
N GLU A 348 -17.74 8.22 8.95
CA GLU A 348 -18.06 7.29 7.86
C GLU A 348 -17.31 7.66 6.57
N GLY A 349 -17.15 6.67 5.67
CA GLY A 349 -16.50 6.89 4.39
C GLY A 349 -15.00 7.19 4.52
N VAL A 350 -14.31 6.50 5.44
CA VAL A 350 -12.91 6.74 5.77
C VAL A 350 -12.01 5.79 4.98
N MET A 351 -11.06 6.36 4.22
CA MET A 351 -10.05 5.62 3.46
C MET A 351 -8.75 5.43 4.26
N ALA A 352 -8.30 6.47 4.93
CA ALA A 352 -7.12 6.47 5.79
C ALA A 352 -7.34 7.48 6.91
N TYR A 353 -6.69 7.29 8.05
CA TYR A 353 -6.82 8.18 9.19
C TYR A 353 -5.56 8.19 10.06
N ALA A 354 -5.46 9.19 10.91
CA ALA A 354 -4.52 9.28 12.02
C ALA A 354 -5.19 10.00 13.19
N VAL A 355 -4.81 9.63 14.41
CA VAL A 355 -5.34 10.25 15.63
C VAL A 355 -4.22 11.06 16.28
N GLY A 356 -4.50 12.33 16.53
CA GLY A 356 -3.62 13.25 17.25
C GLY A 356 -4.05 13.45 18.69
N ALA A 357 -3.41 14.39 19.35
CA ALA A 357 -3.72 14.79 20.72
C ALA A 357 -5.18 15.30 20.85
N ASN A 358 -5.73 15.16 22.06
CA ASN A 358 -7.12 15.49 22.38
C ASN A 358 -8.13 14.79 21.44
N GLU A 359 -7.84 13.55 21.08
CA GLU A 359 -8.67 12.72 20.20
C GLU A 359 -9.03 13.41 18.86
N THR A 360 -8.17 14.31 18.39
CA THR A 360 -8.34 14.96 17.09
C THR A 360 -8.08 13.96 15.98
N VAL A 361 -9.08 13.70 15.15
CA VAL A 361 -9.00 12.75 14.05
C VAL A 361 -8.74 13.47 12.73
N TYR A 362 -7.66 13.08 12.05
CA TYR A 362 -7.39 13.44 10.66
C TYR A 362 -7.77 12.25 9.78
N PHE A 363 -8.57 12.48 8.74
CA PHE A 363 -8.96 11.38 7.88
C PHE A 363 -9.08 11.78 6.41
N SER A 364 -8.93 10.82 5.53
CA SER A 364 -9.19 10.94 4.10
C SER A 364 -10.44 10.15 3.74
N ASN A 365 -11.30 10.73 2.91
CA ASN A 365 -12.41 10.03 2.24
C ASN A 365 -12.07 9.70 0.77
N GLY A 366 -10.81 9.90 0.36
CA GLY A 366 -10.31 9.78 -0.99
C GLY A 366 -10.45 11.04 -1.85
N ALA A 367 -11.39 11.93 -1.55
CA ALA A 367 -11.58 13.20 -2.26
C ALA A 367 -10.83 14.37 -1.63
N GLY A 368 -10.37 14.22 -0.38
CA GLY A 368 -9.62 15.22 0.37
C GLY A 368 -9.19 14.69 1.72
N VAL A 369 -8.48 15.52 2.47
CA VAL A 369 -8.12 15.29 3.87
C VAL A 369 -8.92 16.23 4.76
N PHE A 370 -9.46 15.69 5.82
CA PHE A 370 -10.33 16.39 6.78
C PHE A 370 -9.79 16.24 8.20
N VAL A 371 -10.17 17.18 9.07
CA VAL A 371 -9.94 17.09 10.51
C VAL A 371 -11.28 17.16 11.23
N GLN A 372 -11.46 16.29 12.21
CA GLN A 372 -12.58 16.31 13.14
C GLN A 372 -12.04 16.37 14.57
N LYS A 373 -12.46 17.36 15.31
CA LYS A 373 -12.14 17.49 16.75
C LYS A 373 -13.18 16.75 17.55
N ASP A 374 -12.78 16.22 18.69
CA ASP A 374 -13.74 15.56 19.61
C ASP A 374 -14.94 16.48 19.92
N GLY A 375 -16.15 15.92 19.87
CA GLY A 375 -17.39 16.69 20.06
C GLY A 375 -17.80 17.58 18.89
N SER A 376 -17.03 17.69 17.80
CA SER A 376 -17.41 18.42 16.59
C SER A 376 -18.33 17.59 15.71
N SER A 377 -19.45 18.15 15.33
CA SER A 377 -20.40 17.48 14.43
C SER A 377 -20.02 17.55 12.95
N LYS A 378 -19.12 18.48 12.55
CA LYS A 378 -18.79 18.73 11.15
C LYS A 378 -17.27 18.72 10.93
N PRO A 379 -16.75 17.83 10.05
CA PRO A 379 -15.34 17.82 9.68
C PRO A 379 -14.94 19.10 8.91
N GLU A 380 -13.77 19.62 9.21
CA GLU A 380 -13.14 20.72 8.47
C GLU A 380 -12.15 20.18 7.44
N LYS A 381 -12.15 20.74 6.22
CA LYS A 381 -11.23 20.34 5.17
C LYS A 381 -9.85 20.93 5.37
N VAL A 382 -8.83 20.06 5.37
CA VAL A 382 -7.42 20.42 5.56
C VAL A 382 -6.67 20.46 4.24
N SER A 383 -6.97 19.55 3.30
CA SER A 383 -6.29 19.47 1.99
C SER A 383 -7.24 18.95 0.92
N ASP A 384 -7.07 19.45 -0.32
CA ASP A 384 -7.76 18.97 -1.52
C ASP A 384 -7.07 17.75 -2.17
N ARG A 385 -6.01 17.22 -1.53
CA ARG A 385 -5.25 16.08 -2.04
C ARG A 385 -6.13 14.84 -2.12
N LYS A 386 -6.23 14.28 -3.30
CA LYS A 386 -7.03 13.07 -3.57
C LYS A 386 -6.21 11.82 -3.33
N LEU A 387 -6.90 10.70 -3.10
CA LEU A 387 -6.29 9.37 -2.97
C LEU A 387 -5.18 9.30 -1.92
N VAL A 388 -5.42 9.94 -0.78
CA VAL A 388 -4.53 9.82 0.37
C VAL A 388 -4.79 8.47 1.03
N THR A 389 -3.78 7.59 0.98
CA THR A 389 -3.85 6.20 1.43
C THR A 389 -3.22 5.95 2.80
N SER A 390 -2.43 6.91 3.29
CA SER A 390 -1.81 6.86 4.62
C SER A 390 -1.71 8.28 5.17
N ILE A 391 -2.00 8.44 6.47
CA ILE A 391 -1.88 9.70 7.20
C ILE A 391 -1.14 9.41 8.51
N PHE A 392 -0.32 10.34 8.96
CA PHE A 392 0.32 10.32 10.27
C PHE A 392 0.40 11.73 10.85
N VAL A 393 0.48 11.84 12.18
CA VAL A 393 0.65 13.11 12.93
C VAL A 393 2.09 13.20 13.40
N MET A 394 2.68 14.40 13.35
CA MET A 394 4.05 14.69 13.80
C MET A 394 4.07 15.35 15.16
#